data_64e6a70bcacb8d2c313331314e70d469
#
_entry.id   64e6a70bcacb8d2c313331314e70d469
#
_cell.length_a   1.000
_cell.length_b   1.000
_cell.length_c   1.000
_cell.angle_alpha   90.00
_cell.angle_beta   90.00
_cell.angle_gamma   90.00
#
_symmetry.space_group_name_H-M   'P 1'
#
loop_
_entity.id
_entity.type
_entity.pdbx_description
1 polymer ?
#
loop_
_entity_poly.entity_id
_entity_poly.type
_entity_poly.pdbx_seq_one_letter_code
_entity_poly.pdbx_strand_id
1 'polypeptide(L)'
;MGTFRNPILPGFYPDPSACRVGDDFYLVTSSFAYFPGVPIFHSKDLVNWRQIGNVLDRPGQLPLAGAEVSRGIFAPTIRHHGGVFYMVTTNVSGGGNFLVTAVDPAGPWSDPHYIAGADGIDPSLFFDDDGKCYYHGTRERREGGLFFGDNEIYLQELDLAGMRLVGERHAIWHSALKNAVWPEGPHVYKIGEYYYLLISEGGTGHEHAITVARSKTLAGYYEGHKCNPILTHRHLGRDYPIVNVGHGELVQAPGGEWWMVLLASRPYGGRFRNLGRETFLAPVSWEDGWPVVNYGVGLVREAERAPDIAPAAPAAGGACSSFDFGRLAEFPLDMMFLRNPAPGDYALKGGGPDGGLHMRLGRGSLAELGEVSFLCVRQRHMSFRARASLRFAPEAEGECAGLAVFQSHRYHYQFTLALRGGERVLRVARCEGGELSVLAERACGGPGGGEVFLQVAAEGQALSFGFSHDGREFAQVCGNADARILSPDVAGGFVGTTIGMYASANGAEAGDRHARFGEFAYEGAE
;
A
#
# COMPACT_ATOMS: atom_id res chain seq x y z
N MET A 1 31.35 -6.50 -2.84
CA MET A 1 29.98 -6.36 -2.30
C MET A 1 29.17 -5.54 -3.28
N GLY A 2 27.98 -6.00 -3.65
CA GLY A 2 27.07 -5.28 -4.53
C GLY A 2 26.44 -4.05 -3.84
N THR A 3 25.78 -3.22 -4.62
CA THR A 3 24.94 -2.13 -4.12
C THR A 3 23.52 -2.30 -4.66
N PHE A 4 22.53 -1.79 -3.94
CA PHE A 4 21.15 -1.71 -4.40
C PHE A 4 20.63 -0.27 -4.25
N ARG A 5 19.47 0.00 -4.85
CA ARG A 5 18.79 1.28 -4.73
C ARG A 5 17.49 1.14 -3.93
N ASN A 6 17.31 2.04 -3.00
CA ASN A 6 16.05 2.25 -2.29
C ASN A 6 15.11 3.17 -3.09
N PRO A 7 13.78 2.99 -2.98
CA PRO A 7 13.07 1.97 -2.20
C PRO A 7 13.17 0.58 -2.85
N ILE A 8 13.13 -0.47 -2.02
CA ILE A 8 13.08 -1.86 -2.51
C ILE A 8 11.69 -2.26 -3.05
N LEU A 9 10.63 -1.54 -2.63
CA LEU A 9 9.29 -1.60 -3.21
C LEU A 9 8.80 -0.17 -3.47
N PRO A 10 8.92 0.32 -4.73
CA PRO A 10 8.45 1.67 -5.10
C PRO A 10 6.92 1.74 -5.22
N GLY A 11 6.35 2.92 -4.91
CA GLY A 11 4.93 3.15 -4.78
C GLY A 11 4.42 2.86 -3.38
N PHE A 12 3.13 3.11 -3.11
CA PHE A 12 2.66 2.95 -1.74
C PHE A 12 2.54 1.46 -1.33
N TYR A 13 3.59 0.99 -0.73
CA TYR A 13 3.73 -0.26 0.00
C TYR A 13 4.23 0.06 1.41
N PRO A 14 3.40 0.70 2.26
CA PRO A 14 3.82 1.15 3.58
C PRO A 14 3.70 0.06 4.62
N ASP A 15 4.24 0.37 5.79
CA ASP A 15 4.11 -0.43 7.01
C ASP A 15 4.60 -1.87 6.78
N PRO A 16 5.85 -2.04 6.26
CA PRO A 16 6.36 -3.36 5.91
C PRO A 16 6.60 -4.21 7.14
N SER A 17 6.18 -5.47 7.09
CA SER A 17 6.58 -6.51 8.02
C SER A 17 7.19 -7.68 7.28
N ALA A 18 8.32 -8.20 7.78
CA ALA A 18 9.06 -9.28 7.15
C ALA A 18 9.39 -10.42 8.10
N CYS A 19 9.31 -11.66 7.62
CA CYS A 19 9.83 -12.83 8.32
C CYS A 19 10.74 -13.66 7.42
N ARG A 20 11.64 -14.42 8.04
CA ARG A 20 12.55 -15.34 7.37
C ARG A 20 12.19 -16.78 7.69
N VAL A 21 12.21 -17.63 6.66
CA VAL A 21 12.05 -19.09 6.79
C VAL A 21 13.16 -19.78 6.02
N GLY A 22 14.15 -20.29 6.72
CA GLY A 22 15.38 -20.82 6.09
C GLY A 22 16.14 -19.71 5.35
N ASP A 23 16.26 -19.84 4.04
CA ASP A 23 16.92 -18.87 3.14
C ASP A 23 15.91 -17.97 2.40
N ASP A 24 14.63 -18.04 2.76
CA ASP A 24 13.55 -17.31 2.12
C ASP A 24 13.05 -16.18 3.03
N PHE A 25 12.71 -15.05 2.41
CA PHE A 25 12.12 -13.90 3.09
C PHE A 25 10.73 -13.63 2.54
N TYR A 26 9.81 -13.32 3.43
CA TYR A 26 8.42 -12.96 3.10
C TYR A 26 8.10 -11.61 3.71
N LEU A 27 7.46 -10.74 2.93
CA LEU A 27 7.13 -9.38 3.33
C LEU A 27 5.68 -9.08 2.98
N VAL A 28 4.98 -8.41 3.89
CA VAL A 28 3.61 -7.91 3.73
C VAL A 28 3.55 -6.41 3.98
N THR A 29 2.55 -5.73 3.39
CA THR A 29 2.33 -4.28 3.58
C THR A 29 0.86 -3.95 3.73
N SER A 30 0.54 -2.77 4.27
CA SER A 30 -0.83 -2.24 4.33
C SER A 30 -1.45 -2.10 2.94
N SER A 31 -2.75 -2.34 2.84
CA SER A 31 -3.50 -2.20 1.58
C SER A 31 -4.69 -1.24 1.66
N PHE A 32 -5.03 -0.75 2.84
CA PHE A 32 -6.13 0.18 3.08
C PHE A 32 -7.47 -0.30 2.47
N ALA A 33 -8.14 0.53 1.68
CA ALA A 33 -9.41 0.17 1.04
C ALA A 33 -9.24 -0.45 -0.35
N TYR A 34 -8.09 -1.02 -0.67
CA TYR A 34 -7.88 -1.75 -1.92
C TYR A 34 -8.02 -3.26 -1.74
N PHE A 35 -8.68 -3.89 -2.72
CA PHE A 35 -8.87 -5.35 -2.81
C PHE A 35 -8.18 -5.91 -4.08
N PRO A 36 -7.50 -7.07 -4.06
CA PRO A 36 -7.18 -7.89 -2.87
C PRO A 36 -6.30 -7.15 -1.86
N GLY A 37 -6.41 -7.53 -0.58
CA GLY A 37 -5.69 -6.89 0.52
C GLY A 37 -4.44 -7.63 0.96
N VAL A 38 -3.53 -6.89 1.56
CA VAL A 38 -2.25 -7.35 2.10
C VAL A 38 -1.44 -8.12 1.05
N PRO A 39 -0.81 -7.41 0.09
CA PRO A 39 0.10 -8.05 -0.85
C PRO A 39 1.24 -8.73 -0.10
N ILE A 40 1.57 -9.95 -0.50
CA ILE A 40 2.68 -10.72 0.04
C ILE A 40 3.76 -10.92 -1.01
N PHE A 41 4.98 -10.65 -0.60
CA PHE A 41 6.18 -10.72 -1.44
C PHE A 41 7.14 -11.78 -0.92
N HIS A 42 7.90 -12.36 -1.83
CA HIS A 42 8.98 -13.29 -1.57
C HIS A 42 10.31 -12.75 -2.11
N SER A 43 11.38 -12.94 -1.35
CA SER A 43 12.76 -12.61 -1.74
C SER A 43 13.73 -13.68 -1.24
N LYS A 44 14.87 -13.79 -1.93
CA LYS A 44 16.03 -14.60 -1.50
C LYS A 44 17.18 -13.71 -0.98
N ASP A 45 17.11 -12.39 -1.17
CA ASP A 45 18.23 -11.47 -0.91
C ASP A 45 17.84 -10.16 -0.20
N LEU A 46 16.57 -10.02 0.23
CA LEU A 46 15.98 -8.81 0.86
C LEU A 46 15.87 -7.59 -0.07
N VAL A 47 16.43 -7.64 -1.27
CA VAL A 47 16.44 -6.52 -2.22
C VAL A 47 15.47 -6.74 -3.37
N ASN A 48 15.48 -7.93 -3.96
CA ASN A 48 14.66 -8.28 -5.11
C ASN A 48 13.41 -9.02 -4.63
N TRP A 49 12.29 -8.34 -4.62
CA TRP A 49 11.01 -8.85 -4.14
C TRP A 49 10.06 -9.16 -5.28
N ARG A 50 9.44 -10.32 -5.24
CA ARG A 50 8.39 -10.74 -6.17
C ARG A 50 7.10 -10.94 -5.42
N GLN A 51 6.02 -10.28 -5.83
CA GLN A 51 4.69 -10.55 -5.29
C GLN A 51 4.28 -11.99 -5.64
N ILE A 52 3.87 -12.76 -4.63
CA ILE A 52 3.50 -14.17 -4.78
C ILE A 52 2.00 -14.40 -4.55
N GLY A 53 1.29 -13.38 -4.07
CA GLY A 53 -0.14 -13.44 -3.77
C GLY A 53 -0.63 -12.22 -3.03
N ASN A 54 -1.82 -12.36 -2.50
CA ASN A 54 -2.41 -11.44 -1.53
C ASN A 54 -2.99 -12.28 -0.39
N VAL A 55 -2.74 -11.86 0.86
CA VAL A 55 -3.19 -12.62 2.04
C VAL A 55 -4.72 -12.61 2.16
N LEU A 56 -5.36 -11.52 1.76
CA LEU A 56 -6.82 -11.33 1.82
C LEU A 56 -7.35 -11.22 0.38
N ASP A 57 -7.54 -12.35 -0.27
CA ASP A 57 -7.90 -12.47 -1.69
C ASP A 57 -9.37 -12.82 -1.95
N ARG A 58 -10.15 -13.08 -0.90
CA ARG A 58 -11.58 -13.38 -0.99
C ARG A 58 -12.43 -12.24 -0.39
N PRO A 59 -13.50 -11.79 -1.05
CA PRO A 59 -14.35 -10.71 -0.55
C PRO A 59 -14.88 -10.93 0.89
N GLY A 60 -15.14 -12.18 1.27
CA GLY A 60 -15.57 -12.53 2.63
C GLY A 60 -14.51 -12.34 3.72
N GLN A 61 -13.21 -12.31 3.35
CA GLN A 61 -12.12 -12.06 4.30
C GLN A 61 -11.97 -10.56 4.61
N LEU A 62 -12.40 -9.69 3.70
CA LEU A 62 -12.05 -8.28 3.73
C LEU A 62 -13.27 -7.41 3.37
N PRO A 63 -14.15 -7.08 4.32
CA PRO A 63 -15.26 -6.16 4.08
C PRO A 63 -14.76 -4.72 4.00
N LEU A 64 -14.91 -4.07 2.81
CA LEU A 64 -14.48 -2.71 2.54
C LEU A 64 -15.63 -1.80 2.03
N ALA A 65 -16.87 -2.25 2.08
CA ALA A 65 -18.02 -1.46 1.60
C ALA A 65 -18.09 -0.11 2.32
N GLY A 66 -18.16 0.98 1.55
CA GLY A 66 -18.22 2.34 2.08
C GLY A 66 -16.93 2.86 2.72
N ALA A 67 -15.84 2.10 2.70
CA ALA A 67 -14.58 2.54 3.27
C ALA A 67 -13.98 3.71 2.48
N GLU A 68 -13.53 4.75 3.19
CA GLU A 68 -12.64 5.76 2.62
C GLU A 68 -11.30 5.13 2.24
N VAL A 69 -10.65 5.66 1.21
CA VAL A 69 -9.46 5.03 0.61
C VAL A 69 -8.32 4.78 1.61
N SER A 70 -8.12 5.66 2.59
CA SER A 70 -7.10 5.55 3.64
C SER A 70 -7.59 4.84 4.91
N ARG A 71 -8.73 4.14 4.84
CA ARG A 71 -9.27 3.26 5.88
C ARG A 71 -9.08 1.80 5.44
N GLY A 72 -9.75 0.85 6.07
CA GLY A 72 -9.60 -0.57 5.74
C GLY A 72 -8.41 -1.20 6.46
N ILE A 73 -7.48 -1.82 5.74
CA ILE A 73 -6.38 -2.59 6.32
C ILE A 73 -5.16 -1.71 6.60
N PHE A 74 -4.84 -1.59 7.88
CA PHE A 74 -3.64 -0.94 8.39
C PHE A 74 -2.48 -1.93 8.50
N ALA A 75 -1.43 -1.57 9.26
CA ALA A 75 -0.19 -2.32 9.33
C ALA A 75 -0.40 -3.82 9.62
N PRO A 76 0.00 -4.71 8.71
CA PRO A 76 0.04 -6.14 8.93
C PRO A 76 1.37 -6.53 9.56
N THR A 77 1.37 -7.58 10.38
CA THR A 77 2.59 -8.28 10.80
C THR A 77 2.53 -9.72 10.34
N ILE A 78 3.62 -10.21 9.73
CA ILE A 78 3.79 -11.62 9.33
C ILE A 78 4.79 -12.31 10.24
N ARG A 79 4.45 -13.54 10.68
CA ARG A 79 5.34 -14.43 11.46
C ARG A 79 5.25 -15.84 10.91
N HIS A 80 6.31 -16.61 11.10
CA HIS A 80 6.31 -18.04 10.81
C HIS A 80 6.73 -18.80 12.08
N HIS A 81 5.89 -19.74 12.50
CA HIS A 81 6.18 -20.60 13.65
C HIS A 81 5.56 -21.98 13.48
N GLY A 82 6.33 -23.04 13.78
CA GLY A 82 5.84 -24.41 13.73
C GLY A 82 5.35 -24.87 12.34
N GLY A 83 5.91 -24.34 11.26
CA GLY A 83 5.50 -24.67 9.89
C GLY A 83 4.25 -23.92 9.40
N VAL A 84 3.77 -22.92 10.17
CA VAL A 84 2.59 -22.12 9.84
C VAL A 84 2.97 -20.66 9.75
N PHE A 85 2.47 -19.96 8.73
CA PHE A 85 2.50 -18.51 8.63
C PHE A 85 1.29 -17.92 9.35
N TYR A 86 1.52 -16.89 10.12
CA TYR A 86 0.53 -16.09 10.82
C TYR A 86 0.61 -14.66 10.31
N MET A 87 -0.50 -14.08 9.87
CA MET A 87 -0.61 -12.66 9.57
C MET A 87 -1.68 -12.04 10.44
N VAL A 88 -1.31 -11.01 11.20
CA VAL A 88 -2.22 -10.23 12.04
C VAL A 88 -2.25 -8.79 11.58
N THR A 89 -3.44 -8.17 11.57
CA THR A 89 -3.65 -6.79 11.11
C THR A 89 -4.93 -6.21 11.70
N THR A 90 -5.20 -4.95 11.38
CA THR A 90 -6.41 -4.22 11.80
C THR A 90 -7.22 -3.82 10.58
N ASN A 91 -8.49 -4.17 10.52
CA ASN A 91 -9.45 -3.52 9.64
C ASN A 91 -10.14 -2.37 10.40
N VAL A 92 -9.67 -1.15 10.19
CA VAL A 92 -10.23 0.04 10.86
C VAL A 92 -11.58 0.50 10.31
N SER A 93 -12.05 -0.11 9.21
CA SER A 93 -13.39 0.11 8.66
C SER A 93 -14.43 -0.85 9.22
N GLY A 94 -14.01 -1.93 9.88
CA GLY A 94 -14.92 -2.91 10.49
C GLY A 94 -14.20 -4.13 11.03
N GLY A 95 -14.64 -4.63 12.17
CA GLY A 95 -14.12 -5.85 12.80
C GLY A 95 -12.90 -5.66 13.71
N GLY A 96 -12.04 -4.68 13.49
CA GLY A 96 -10.84 -4.45 14.31
C GLY A 96 -9.69 -5.42 14.00
N ASN A 97 -8.99 -5.86 15.06
CA ASN A 97 -7.82 -6.73 14.93
C ASN A 97 -8.20 -8.19 14.65
N PHE A 98 -7.55 -8.81 13.68
CA PHE A 98 -7.79 -10.21 13.30
C PHE A 98 -6.50 -10.91 12.86
N LEU A 99 -6.56 -12.23 12.88
CA LEU A 99 -5.50 -13.15 12.48
C LEU A 99 -5.97 -14.04 11.34
N VAL A 100 -5.09 -14.32 10.37
CA VAL A 100 -5.23 -15.38 9.37
C VAL A 100 -3.97 -16.23 9.33
N THR A 101 -4.10 -17.46 8.91
CA THR A 101 -2.99 -18.43 8.85
C THR A 101 -2.90 -19.14 7.50
N ALA A 102 -1.70 -19.56 7.13
CA ALA A 102 -1.45 -20.42 5.97
C ALA A 102 -0.24 -21.32 6.19
N VAL A 103 -0.20 -22.46 5.52
CA VAL A 103 0.99 -23.32 5.46
C VAL A 103 1.87 -22.88 4.29
N ASP A 104 1.27 -22.56 3.15
CA ASP A 104 1.95 -21.96 2.00
C ASP A 104 1.77 -20.42 2.04
N PRO A 105 2.85 -19.62 2.00
CA PRO A 105 2.74 -18.18 2.01
C PRO A 105 2.02 -17.59 0.80
N ALA A 106 1.98 -18.32 -0.33
CA ALA A 106 1.17 -17.94 -1.48
C ALA A 106 -0.33 -18.19 -1.29
N GLY A 107 -0.71 -18.89 -0.21
CA GLY A 107 -2.10 -19.23 0.13
C GLY A 107 -2.49 -20.68 -0.23
N PRO A 108 -3.75 -21.06 -0.03
CA PRO A 108 -4.82 -20.19 0.49
C PRO A 108 -4.65 -19.85 1.97
N TRP A 109 -4.96 -18.62 2.32
CA TRP A 109 -5.01 -18.17 3.71
C TRP A 109 -6.38 -18.48 4.32
N SER A 110 -6.41 -18.69 5.63
CA SER A 110 -7.65 -18.96 6.37
C SER A 110 -8.64 -17.78 6.29
N ASP A 111 -9.89 -18.02 6.71
CA ASP A 111 -10.80 -16.93 6.98
C ASP A 111 -10.34 -16.13 8.22
N PRO A 112 -10.68 -14.83 8.33
CA PRO A 112 -10.27 -13.98 9.43
C PRO A 112 -10.83 -14.45 10.78
N HIS A 113 -9.96 -14.56 11.76
CA HIS A 113 -10.35 -14.74 13.14
C HIS A 113 -10.16 -13.43 13.91
N TYR A 114 -11.26 -12.73 14.20
CA TYR A 114 -11.24 -11.48 14.95
C TYR A 114 -10.91 -11.74 16.41
N ILE A 115 -9.89 -11.08 16.95
CA ILE A 115 -9.37 -11.30 18.30
C ILE A 115 -10.15 -10.43 19.28
N ALA A 116 -11.08 -11.05 20.01
CA ALA A 116 -11.92 -10.35 20.98
C ALA A 116 -11.07 -9.66 22.06
N GLY A 117 -11.33 -8.37 22.29
CA GLY A 117 -10.61 -7.56 23.28
C GLY A 117 -9.22 -7.10 22.84
N ALA A 118 -8.81 -7.34 21.61
CA ALA A 118 -7.60 -6.75 21.03
C ALA A 118 -7.93 -5.32 20.56
N ASP A 119 -7.62 -4.35 21.40
CA ASP A 119 -7.88 -2.93 21.14
C ASP A 119 -6.79 -2.30 20.28
N GLY A 120 -7.09 -1.15 19.65
CA GLY A 120 -6.14 -0.31 18.93
C GLY A 120 -5.74 -0.83 17.57
N ILE A 121 -4.49 -0.55 17.15
CA ILE A 121 -3.96 -0.87 15.82
C ILE A 121 -2.56 -1.48 15.91
N ASP A 122 -1.96 -1.79 14.76
CA ASP A 122 -0.61 -2.29 14.57
C ASP A 122 -0.31 -3.53 15.42
N PRO A 123 -1.14 -4.58 15.29
CA PRO A 123 -0.92 -5.80 16.05
C PRO A 123 0.31 -6.55 15.57
N SER A 124 1.02 -7.18 16.50
CA SER A 124 2.12 -8.08 16.21
C SER A 124 2.08 -9.31 17.11
N LEU A 125 2.80 -10.36 16.71
CA LEU A 125 2.92 -11.62 17.46
C LEU A 125 4.38 -11.87 17.81
N PHE A 126 4.59 -12.41 19.01
CA PHE A 126 5.86 -12.89 19.47
C PHE A 126 5.72 -14.30 20.02
N PHE A 127 6.50 -15.24 19.50
CA PHE A 127 6.57 -16.63 19.96
C PHE A 127 7.80 -16.75 20.86
N ASP A 128 7.59 -17.00 22.15
CA ASP A 128 8.68 -17.10 23.13
C ASP A 128 9.15 -18.56 23.32
N ASP A 129 10.31 -18.72 23.94
CA ASP A 129 10.92 -20.02 24.27
C ASP A 129 10.12 -20.81 25.31
N ASP A 130 9.17 -20.18 26.00
CA ASP A 130 8.22 -20.85 26.90
C ASP A 130 7.12 -21.64 26.13
N GLY A 131 7.13 -21.55 24.80
CA GLY A 131 6.17 -22.21 23.91
C GLY A 131 4.85 -21.46 23.77
N LYS A 132 4.75 -20.23 24.27
CA LYS A 132 3.56 -19.38 24.18
C LYS A 132 3.66 -18.36 23.07
N CYS A 133 2.51 -17.90 22.61
CA CYS A 133 2.38 -16.77 21.73
C CYS A 133 1.92 -15.54 22.52
N TYR A 134 2.53 -14.41 22.24
CA TYR A 134 2.16 -13.13 22.84
C TYR A 134 1.74 -12.15 21.76
N TYR A 135 0.55 -11.58 21.94
CA TYR A 135 0.01 -10.51 21.14
C TYR A 135 0.43 -9.16 21.73
N HIS A 136 0.85 -8.24 20.91
CA HIS A 136 1.11 -6.86 21.29
C HIS A 136 0.64 -5.90 20.21
N GLY A 137 0.29 -4.69 20.60
CA GLY A 137 -0.22 -3.65 19.71
C GLY A 137 -0.21 -2.30 20.41
N THR A 138 -0.63 -1.25 19.70
CA THR A 138 -0.79 0.09 20.27
C THR A 138 -2.25 0.39 20.52
N ARG A 139 -2.54 1.14 21.60
CA ARG A 139 -3.87 1.65 21.93
C ARG A 139 -3.77 2.96 22.69
N GLU A 140 -4.90 3.65 22.83
CA GLU A 140 -5.01 4.76 23.78
C GLU A 140 -4.71 4.27 25.20
N ARG A 141 -4.04 5.09 26.00
CA ARG A 141 -3.71 4.75 27.39
C ARG A 141 -4.97 4.45 28.18
N ARG A 142 -4.94 3.36 28.94
CA ARG A 142 -6.08 2.92 29.76
C ARG A 142 -6.57 3.98 30.75
N GLU A 143 -5.65 4.78 31.30
CA GLU A 143 -5.93 5.83 32.29
C GLU A 143 -6.35 7.16 31.63
N GLY A 144 -6.47 7.18 30.30
CA GLY A 144 -6.65 8.39 29.50
C GLY A 144 -5.32 9.06 29.12
N GLY A 145 -5.23 9.57 27.90
CA GLY A 145 -4.06 10.28 27.40
C GLY A 145 -3.90 11.67 28.03
N LEU A 146 -2.67 12.11 28.25
CA LEU A 146 -2.34 13.46 28.73
C LEU A 146 -2.33 14.48 27.58
N PHE A 147 -2.24 14.00 26.33
CA PHE A 147 -2.26 14.78 25.10
C PHE A 147 -2.79 13.92 23.95
N PHE A 148 -3.16 14.54 22.85
CA PHE A 148 -3.63 13.80 21.66
C PHE A 148 -2.56 12.85 21.13
N GLY A 149 -2.90 11.57 20.94
CA GLY A 149 -1.97 10.54 20.49
C GLY A 149 -1.04 9.99 21.60
N ASP A 150 -1.33 10.24 22.88
CA ASP A 150 -0.65 9.62 24.03
C ASP A 150 -1.10 8.17 24.18
N ASN A 151 -0.52 7.30 23.38
CA ASN A 151 -0.84 5.88 23.33
C ASN A 151 0.12 5.06 24.23
N GLU A 152 -0.22 3.79 24.39
CA GLU A 152 0.64 2.80 25.07
C GLU A 152 0.79 1.53 24.22
N ILE A 153 1.95 0.90 24.32
CA ILE A 153 2.17 -0.46 23.81
C ILE A 153 1.76 -1.44 24.89
N TYR A 154 0.87 -2.35 24.55
CA TYR A 154 0.45 -3.41 25.46
C TYR A 154 0.80 -4.80 24.92
N LEU A 155 0.93 -5.74 25.84
CA LEU A 155 1.23 -7.14 25.59
C LEU A 155 0.28 -8.02 26.39
N GLN A 156 -0.17 -9.12 25.78
CA GLN A 156 -1.01 -10.13 26.41
C GLN A 156 -0.77 -11.49 25.76
N GLU A 157 -0.87 -12.58 26.53
CA GLU A 157 -0.79 -13.95 25.97
C GLU A 157 -1.95 -14.20 25.01
N LEU A 158 -1.65 -14.81 23.86
CA LEU A 158 -2.63 -15.27 22.86
C LEU A 158 -2.68 -16.80 22.89
N ASP A 159 -3.79 -17.34 23.35
CA ASP A 159 -4.11 -18.76 23.18
C ASP A 159 -4.43 -19.04 21.70
N LEU A 160 -3.44 -19.59 20.97
CA LEU A 160 -3.59 -19.91 19.55
C LEU A 160 -4.62 -20.99 19.27
N ALA A 161 -4.83 -21.94 20.19
CA ALA A 161 -5.84 -22.99 20.00
C ALA A 161 -7.27 -22.44 20.16
N GLY A 162 -7.45 -21.54 21.14
CA GLY A 162 -8.72 -20.85 21.37
C GLY A 162 -8.87 -19.54 20.58
N MET A 163 -7.82 -19.08 19.91
CA MET A 163 -7.76 -17.82 19.15
C MET A 163 -8.27 -16.62 19.97
N ARG A 164 -7.79 -16.49 21.21
CA ARG A 164 -8.26 -15.45 22.15
C ARG A 164 -7.15 -14.99 23.07
N LEU A 165 -7.24 -13.75 23.50
CA LEU A 165 -6.35 -13.20 24.53
C LEU A 165 -6.67 -13.82 25.89
N VAL A 166 -5.63 -14.24 26.62
CA VAL A 166 -5.73 -14.85 27.95
C VAL A 166 -4.73 -14.22 28.92
N GLY A 167 -4.94 -14.42 30.21
CA GLY A 167 -4.04 -13.89 31.24
C GLY A 167 -4.13 -12.38 31.41
N GLU A 168 -3.12 -11.82 32.07
CA GLU A 168 -3.03 -10.41 32.38
C GLU A 168 -2.53 -9.62 31.17
N ARG A 169 -3.08 -8.42 30.95
CA ARG A 169 -2.64 -7.45 29.95
C ARG A 169 -1.69 -6.46 30.61
N HIS A 170 -0.49 -6.35 30.03
CA HIS A 170 0.56 -5.47 30.53
C HIS A 170 0.76 -4.29 29.58
N ALA A 171 0.71 -3.06 30.09
CA ALA A 171 1.26 -1.90 29.40
C ALA A 171 2.78 -1.95 29.57
N ILE A 172 3.51 -2.24 28.48
CA ILE A 172 4.96 -2.46 28.55
C ILE A 172 5.78 -1.23 28.16
N TRP A 173 5.17 -0.28 27.43
CA TRP A 173 5.87 0.92 26.97
C TRP A 173 4.89 2.03 26.59
N HIS A 174 5.34 3.30 26.69
CA HIS A 174 4.59 4.44 26.19
C HIS A 174 5.31 5.09 25.01
N SER A 175 6.46 5.75 25.24
CA SER A 175 7.31 6.34 24.22
C SER A 175 8.71 6.56 24.76
N ALA A 176 9.71 6.62 23.89
CA ALA A 176 11.08 6.98 24.25
C ALA A 176 11.27 8.49 24.36
N LEU A 177 10.52 9.25 23.55
CA LEU A 177 10.64 10.69 23.46
C LEU A 177 9.52 11.37 24.25
N LYS A 178 9.84 12.47 24.92
CA LYS A 178 8.87 13.20 25.72
C LYS A 178 7.77 13.79 24.82
N ASN A 179 6.52 13.52 25.16
CA ASN A 179 5.33 13.97 24.44
C ASN A 179 5.30 13.54 22.95
N ALA A 180 6.01 12.48 22.57
CA ALA A 180 5.86 11.89 21.26
C ALA A 180 4.46 11.30 21.11
N VAL A 181 3.80 11.64 20.00
CA VAL A 181 2.47 11.12 19.68
C VAL A 181 2.60 9.75 19.03
N TRP A 182 1.57 8.94 19.19
CA TRP A 182 1.41 7.64 18.54
C TRP A 182 2.65 6.73 18.63
N PRO A 183 3.04 6.24 19.82
CA PRO A 183 3.88 5.06 19.90
C PRO A 183 3.11 3.91 19.25
N GLU A 184 3.62 3.38 18.10
CA GLU A 184 2.92 2.43 17.24
C GLU A 184 3.89 1.46 16.56
N GLY A 185 3.40 0.51 15.74
CA GLY A 185 4.22 -0.45 15.01
C GLY A 185 5.14 -1.30 15.91
N PRO A 186 4.66 -1.89 17.03
CA PRO A 186 5.55 -2.57 17.96
C PRO A 186 5.98 -3.94 17.44
N HIS A 187 7.28 -4.22 17.55
CA HIS A 187 7.85 -5.54 17.32
C HIS A 187 8.74 -5.97 18.48
N VAL A 188 8.52 -7.18 19.00
CA VAL A 188 9.32 -7.76 20.09
C VAL A 188 10.27 -8.81 19.51
N TYR A 189 11.52 -8.78 19.96
CA TYR A 189 12.57 -9.74 19.61
C TYR A 189 13.26 -10.26 20.86
N LYS A 190 13.61 -11.55 20.89
CA LYS A 190 14.48 -12.11 21.89
C LYS A 190 15.87 -12.31 21.30
N ILE A 191 16.85 -11.55 21.79
CA ILE A 191 18.23 -11.58 21.31
C ILE A 191 19.17 -11.68 22.52
N GLY A 192 19.84 -12.82 22.63
CA GLY A 192 20.61 -13.16 23.83
C GLY A 192 19.73 -13.23 25.08
N GLU A 193 20.08 -12.49 26.08
CA GLU A 193 19.35 -12.46 27.36
C GLU A 193 18.26 -11.36 27.45
N TYR A 194 18.03 -10.60 26.35
CA TYR A 194 17.12 -9.47 26.36
C TYR A 194 15.95 -9.65 25.39
N TYR A 195 14.80 -9.12 25.81
CA TYR A 195 13.67 -8.81 24.95
C TYR A 195 13.82 -7.37 24.48
N TYR A 196 13.89 -7.16 23.18
CA TYR A 196 13.94 -5.85 22.55
C TYR A 196 12.54 -5.48 22.04
N LEU A 197 12.12 -4.27 22.33
CA LEU A 197 10.91 -3.67 21.79
C LEU A 197 11.31 -2.56 20.82
N LEU A 198 11.03 -2.75 19.54
CA LEU A 198 11.16 -1.74 18.50
C LEU A 198 9.79 -1.13 18.25
N ILE A 199 9.71 0.19 18.20
CA ILE A 199 8.47 0.91 17.89
C ILE A 199 8.74 2.09 16.95
N SER A 200 7.66 2.62 16.38
CA SER A 200 7.66 3.94 15.76
C SER A 200 6.91 4.93 16.63
N GLU A 201 7.28 6.20 16.56
CA GLU A 201 6.62 7.28 17.26
C GLU A 201 6.77 8.62 16.52
N GLY A 202 5.93 9.61 16.84
CA GLY A 202 5.89 10.92 16.17
C GLY A 202 4.88 11.00 15.03
N GLY A 203 4.16 9.88 14.77
CA GLY A 203 3.24 9.76 13.64
C GLY A 203 3.95 9.66 12.29
N THR A 204 3.24 9.21 11.26
CA THR A 204 3.80 8.88 9.94
C THR A 204 4.11 10.10 9.05
N GLY A 205 4.40 11.24 9.67
CA GLY A 205 4.78 12.50 9.02
C GLY A 205 6.26 12.85 9.20
N HIS A 206 6.56 14.15 9.18
CA HIS A 206 7.93 14.66 9.29
C HIS A 206 8.64 14.25 10.59
N GLU A 207 7.89 14.10 11.67
CA GLU A 207 8.42 13.81 13.01
C GLU A 207 8.57 12.32 13.28
N HIS A 208 8.27 11.47 12.29
CA HIS A 208 8.35 10.02 12.38
C HIS A 208 9.75 9.55 12.77
N ALA A 209 9.81 8.59 13.67
CA ALA A 209 11.06 8.08 14.20
C ALA A 209 10.92 6.62 14.64
N ILE A 210 12.02 5.88 14.62
CA ILE A 210 12.12 4.53 15.15
C ILE A 210 12.89 4.61 16.46
N THR A 211 12.35 4.01 17.53
CA THR A 211 12.95 3.93 18.84
C THR A 211 13.01 2.50 19.32
N VAL A 212 13.89 2.23 20.28
CA VAL A 212 14.10 0.88 20.83
C VAL A 212 14.26 0.92 22.34
N ALA A 213 13.71 -0.10 22.98
CA ALA A 213 13.91 -0.38 24.41
C ALA A 213 14.21 -1.87 24.60
N ARG A 214 14.76 -2.26 25.76
CA ARG A 214 15.01 -3.66 26.09
C ARG A 214 14.70 -3.99 27.54
N SER A 215 14.36 -5.25 27.80
CA SER A 215 14.09 -5.78 29.13
C SER A 215 14.67 -7.18 29.27
N LYS A 216 14.94 -7.62 30.49
CA LYS A 216 15.32 -9.03 30.82
C LYS A 216 14.12 -9.96 30.95
N THR A 217 12.92 -9.42 31.06
CA THR A 217 11.67 -10.18 31.12
C THR A 217 10.63 -9.58 30.21
N LEU A 218 9.86 -10.41 29.54
CA LEU A 218 8.95 -10.01 28.46
C LEU A 218 7.90 -8.95 28.90
N ALA A 219 7.31 -9.12 30.07
CA ALA A 219 6.34 -8.17 30.65
C ALA A 219 6.96 -7.26 31.75
N GLY A 220 8.30 -7.14 31.76
CA GLY A 220 9.01 -6.38 32.77
C GLY A 220 9.27 -4.93 32.44
N TYR A 221 10.21 -4.33 33.17
CA TYR A 221 10.66 -2.97 32.90
C TYR A 221 11.55 -2.92 31.65
N TYR A 222 11.16 -2.11 30.66
CA TYR A 222 11.95 -1.84 29.48
C TYR A 222 12.81 -0.59 29.67
N GLU A 223 14.12 -0.72 29.48
CA GLU A 223 15.07 0.37 29.45
C GLU A 223 15.15 0.93 28.02
N GLY A 224 14.83 2.21 27.83
CA GLY A 224 14.97 2.89 26.54
C GLY A 224 16.44 3.11 26.19
N HIS A 225 16.79 2.93 24.91
CA HIS A 225 18.14 3.23 24.44
C HIS A 225 18.45 4.73 24.61
N LYS A 226 19.63 5.04 25.17
CA LYS A 226 20.04 6.45 25.43
C LYS A 226 20.21 7.27 24.17
N CYS A 227 20.46 6.60 23.02
CA CYS A 227 20.58 7.25 21.71
C CYS A 227 19.26 7.27 20.90
N ASN A 228 18.09 7.00 21.54
CA ASN A 228 16.82 7.15 20.84
C ASN A 228 16.58 8.59 20.34
N PRO A 229 15.99 8.76 19.13
CA PRO A 229 15.59 7.72 18.18
C PRO A 229 16.79 7.10 17.46
N ILE A 230 16.76 5.79 17.24
CA ILE A 230 17.82 5.07 16.52
C ILE A 230 17.80 5.34 15.00
N LEU A 231 16.66 5.83 14.48
CA LEU A 231 16.54 6.27 13.10
C LEU A 231 15.43 7.32 12.96
N THR A 232 15.74 8.43 12.31
CA THR A 232 14.77 9.46 11.89
C THR A 232 15.44 10.42 10.91
N HIS A 233 14.67 10.99 9.98
CA HIS A 233 15.14 12.03 9.06
C HIS A 233 14.61 13.43 9.40
N ARG A 234 13.87 13.61 10.50
CA ARG A 234 13.30 14.91 10.89
C ARG A 234 14.34 16.02 11.10
N HIS A 235 15.60 15.64 11.39
CA HIS A 235 16.69 16.60 11.58
C HIS A 235 17.33 17.07 10.27
N LEU A 236 17.00 16.43 9.12
CA LEU A 236 17.54 16.73 7.80
C LEU A 236 16.73 17.81 7.06
N GLY A 237 15.58 18.19 7.63
CA GLY A 237 14.66 19.15 7.00
C GLY A 237 13.69 18.53 6.02
N ARG A 238 12.63 19.29 5.67
CA ARG A 238 11.52 18.81 4.85
C ARG A 238 11.82 18.69 3.34
N ASP A 239 12.96 19.23 2.91
CA ASP A 239 13.39 19.19 1.50
C ASP A 239 14.45 18.11 1.25
N TYR A 240 14.72 17.26 2.25
CA TYR A 240 15.58 16.10 2.08
C TYR A 240 14.91 15.06 1.15
N PRO A 241 15.69 14.37 0.26
CA PRO A 241 15.11 13.46 -0.74
C PRO A 241 14.34 12.27 -0.18
N ILE A 242 14.61 11.84 1.05
CA ILE A 242 13.95 10.74 1.75
C ILE A 242 13.44 11.28 3.08
N VAL A 243 12.13 11.29 3.29
CA VAL A 243 11.49 11.86 4.48
C VAL A 243 10.54 10.86 5.16
N ASN A 244 10.04 11.20 6.35
CA ASN A 244 9.02 10.43 7.09
C ASN A 244 9.45 9.01 7.45
N VAL A 245 10.73 8.82 7.70
CA VAL A 245 11.35 7.52 7.99
C VAL A 245 10.84 6.96 9.31
N GLY A 246 10.23 5.78 9.27
CA GLY A 246 9.70 5.10 10.45
C GLY A 246 9.11 3.73 10.14
N HIS A 247 8.31 3.19 11.04
CA HIS A 247 7.61 1.91 10.97
C HIS A 247 8.54 0.80 10.48
N GLY A 248 9.59 0.52 11.29
CA GLY A 248 10.64 -0.44 10.93
C GLY A 248 10.48 -1.78 11.60
N GLU A 249 10.92 -2.83 10.92
CA GLU A 249 11.05 -4.17 11.47
C GLU A 249 12.43 -4.75 11.19
N LEU A 250 13.00 -5.43 12.20
CA LEU A 250 14.29 -6.09 12.09
C LEU A 250 14.16 -7.49 11.51
N VAL A 251 15.05 -7.82 10.58
CA VAL A 251 15.16 -9.16 9.99
C VAL A 251 16.62 -9.60 9.96
N GLN A 252 16.88 -10.86 10.33
CA GLN A 252 18.22 -11.42 10.30
C GLN A 252 18.43 -12.28 9.07
N ALA A 253 19.48 -11.99 8.30
CA ALA A 253 19.92 -12.78 7.17
C ALA A 253 20.56 -14.12 7.61
N PRO A 254 20.61 -15.16 6.76
CA PRO A 254 21.23 -16.46 7.08
C PRO A 254 22.68 -16.36 7.58
N GLY A 255 23.44 -15.39 7.05
CA GLY A 255 24.82 -15.09 7.45
C GLY A 255 24.97 -14.40 8.81
N GLY A 256 23.87 -14.08 9.49
CA GLY A 256 23.85 -13.40 10.79
C GLY A 256 23.81 -11.87 10.69
N GLU A 257 23.90 -11.28 9.52
CA GLU A 257 23.70 -9.84 9.32
C GLU A 257 22.26 -9.44 9.66
N TRP A 258 22.11 -8.25 10.24
CA TRP A 258 20.81 -7.68 10.55
C TRP A 258 20.44 -6.56 9.57
N TRP A 259 19.18 -6.52 9.23
CA TRP A 259 18.59 -5.55 8.31
C TRP A 259 17.29 -5.01 8.90
N MET A 260 16.91 -3.82 8.47
CA MET A 260 15.64 -3.21 8.82
C MET A 260 14.87 -2.92 7.54
N VAL A 261 13.68 -3.52 7.39
CA VAL A 261 12.66 -3.05 6.45
C VAL A 261 11.90 -1.92 7.14
N LEU A 262 11.57 -0.85 6.41
CA LEU A 262 10.93 0.33 7.00
C LEU A 262 10.19 1.12 5.93
N LEU A 263 9.31 2.02 6.33
CA LEU A 263 8.71 2.96 5.40
C LEU A 263 9.46 4.28 5.36
N ALA A 264 9.44 4.91 4.16
CA ALA A 264 9.79 6.31 3.97
C ALA A 264 9.06 6.86 2.74
N SER A 265 9.21 8.14 2.47
CA SER A 265 8.62 8.80 1.30
C SER A 265 9.66 9.58 0.53
N ARG A 266 9.51 9.63 -0.80
CA ARG A 266 10.34 10.44 -1.70
C ARG A 266 9.51 11.62 -2.25
N PRO A 267 9.64 12.84 -1.69
CA PRO A 267 8.97 14.02 -2.23
C PRO A 267 9.60 14.44 -3.57
N TYR A 268 8.77 14.98 -4.48
CA TYR A 268 9.24 15.54 -5.75
C TYR A 268 8.35 16.70 -6.22
N GLY A 269 8.91 17.58 -7.04
CA GLY A 269 8.22 18.79 -7.49
C GLY A 269 7.86 19.75 -6.35
N GLY A 270 8.70 19.80 -5.32
CA GLY A 270 8.47 20.40 -4.02
C GLY A 270 8.40 19.33 -2.93
N ARG A 271 7.51 19.52 -1.97
CA ARG A 271 7.33 18.58 -0.82
C ARG A 271 6.17 17.60 -1.03
N PHE A 272 5.83 17.27 -2.27
CA PHE A 272 4.67 16.44 -2.60
C PHE A 272 5.06 14.97 -2.73
N ARG A 273 4.31 14.08 -2.08
CA ARG A 273 4.59 12.65 -1.94
C ARG A 273 3.55 11.78 -2.66
N ASN A 274 3.33 12.05 -3.94
CA ASN A 274 2.33 11.29 -4.73
C ASN A 274 2.58 9.78 -4.75
N LEU A 275 3.85 9.33 -4.62
CA LEU A 275 4.21 7.92 -4.49
C LEU A 275 3.73 7.30 -3.16
N GLY A 276 3.34 8.13 -2.19
CA GLY A 276 2.95 7.69 -0.87
C GLY A 276 4.15 7.30 0.01
N ARG A 277 3.94 6.32 0.88
CA ARG A 277 4.95 5.72 1.74
C ARG A 277 5.41 4.41 1.10
N GLU A 278 6.69 4.28 0.85
CA GLU A 278 7.33 3.20 0.11
C GLU A 278 8.14 2.33 1.06
N THR A 279 8.47 1.09 0.70
CA THR A 279 9.30 0.21 1.53
C THR A 279 10.78 0.38 1.19
N PHE A 280 11.58 0.62 2.22
CA PHE A 280 13.04 0.77 2.17
C PHE A 280 13.74 -0.32 2.96
N LEU A 281 15.04 -0.46 2.74
CA LEU A 281 15.91 -1.40 3.44
C LEU A 281 17.17 -0.67 3.94
N ALA A 282 17.54 -0.92 5.19
CA ALA A 282 18.76 -0.37 5.80
C ALA A 282 19.53 -1.45 6.57
N PRO A 283 20.89 -1.46 6.52
CA PRO A 283 21.70 -2.37 7.31
C PRO A 283 21.66 -2.00 8.80
N VAL A 284 21.72 -3.00 9.67
CA VAL A 284 21.76 -2.83 11.12
C VAL A 284 22.98 -3.56 11.68
N SER A 285 23.77 -2.86 12.49
CA SER A 285 24.86 -3.41 13.28
C SER A 285 24.46 -3.42 14.75
N TRP A 286 25.21 -4.15 15.58
CA TRP A 286 25.01 -4.20 17.01
C TRP A 286 26.24 -3.65 17.73
N GLU A 287 26.07 -2.68 18.61
CA GLU A 287 27.12 -2.09 19.42
C GLU A 287 26.63 -2.01 20.87
N ASP A 288 27.42 -2.51 21.82
CA ASP A 288 27.09 -2.58 23.26
C ASP A 288 25.70 -3.20 23.55
N GLY A 289 25.28 -4.15 22.68
CA GLY A 289 23.99 -4.81 22.79
C GLY A 289 22.79 -3.93 22.38
N TRP A 290 23.00 -2.93 21.52
CA TRP A 290 21.96 -2.11 20.94
C TRP A 290 22.06 -2.05 19.40
N PRO A 291 20.93 -1.96 18.69
CA PRO A 291 20.94 -1.86 17.23
C PRO A 291 21.38 -0.45 16.79
N VAL A 292 22.27 -0.42 15.80
CA VAL A 292 22.74 0.81 15.14
C VAL A 292 22.38 0.73 13.66
N VAL A 293 21.45 1.56 13.24
CA VAL A 293 20.99 1.57 11.84
C VAL A 293 22.00 2.33 10.98
N ASN A 294 22.46 1.69 9.91
CA ASN A 294 23.42 2.23 8.96
C ASN A 294 24.66 2.82 9.63
N TYR A 295 25.45 1.94 10.24
CA TYR A 295 26.61 2.27 11.08
C TYR A 295 27.52 3.32 10.46
N GLY A 296 27.87 4.34 11.23
CA GLY A 296 28.70 5.46 10.80
C GLY A 296 27.98 6.49 9.92
N VAL A 297 26.69 6.27 9.59
CA VAL A 297 25.87 7.16 8.75
C VAL A 297 24.61 7.64 9.46
N GLY A 298 23.84 6.73 10.06
CA GLY A 298 22.62 7.04 10.79
C GLY A 298 21.44 7.50 9.94
N LEU A 299 21.45 7.22 8.64
CA LEU A 299 20.44 7.65 7.66
C LEU A 299 20.04 6.49 6.76
N VAL A 300 18.83 6.54 6.20
CA VAL A 300 18.45 5.76 5.03
C VAL A 300 19.02 6.41 3.78
N ARG A 301 19.66 5.63 2.93
CA ARG A 301 20.28 6.11 1.68
C ARG A 301 19.49 5.64 0.48
N GLU A 302 19.59 6.39 -0.62
CA GLU A 302 19.09 5.97 -1.94
C GLU A 302 19.89 4.81 -2.50
N ALA A 303 21.22 4.86 -2.39
CA ALA A 303 22.10 3.76 -2.76
C ALA A 303 22.77 3.18 -1.50
N GLU A 304 22.66 1.87 -1.32
CA GLU A 304 23.10 1.18 -0.12
C GLU A 304 23.90 -0.08 -0.46
N ARG A 305 24.73 -0.55 0.46
CA ARG A 305 25.41 -1.83 0.38
C ARG A 305 24.38 -2.97 0.36
N ALA A 306 24.50 -3.90 -0.56
CA ALA A 306 23.64 -5.07 -0.58
C ALA A 306 23.99 -6.06 0.57
N PRO A 307 23.01 -6.86 1.04
CA PRO A 307 23.25 -7.97 1.95
C PRO A 307 24.32 -8.93 1.40
N ASP A 308 25.07 -9.57 2.31
CA ASP A 308 26.04 -10.62 1.92
C ASP A 308 25.31 -11.95 1.66
N ILE A 309 24.42 -11.89 0.69
CA ILE A 309 23.62 -13.02 0.19
C ILE A 309 23.79 -13.03 -1.34
N ALA A 310 23.76 -14.21 -1.94
CA ALA A 310 23.79 -14.30 -3.41
C ALA A 310 22.58 -13.54 -4.01
N PRO A 311 22.82 -12.56 -4.91
CA PRO A 311 21.73 -11.76 -5.44
C PRO A 311 20.75 -12.63 -6.23
N ALA A 312 19.47 -12.47 -5.94
CA ALA A 312 18.38 -13.07 -6.71
C ALA A 312 18.24 -12.34 -8.06
N ALA A 313 17.67 -13.02 -9.04
CA ALA A 313 17.31 -12.35 -10.29
C ALA A 313 16.31 -11.23 -9.98
N PRO A 314 16.47 -10.02 -10.57
CA PRO A 314 15.47 -8.95 -10.42
C PRO A 314 14.08 -9.45 -10.78
N ALA A 315 13.09 -9.04 -10.01
CA ALA A 315 11.70 -9.36 -10.34
C ALA A 315 11.35 -8.80 -11.73
N ALA A 316 10.79 -9.61 -12.60
CA ALA A 316 10.31 -9.16 -13.89
C ALA A 316 9.20 -8.12 -13.67
N GLY A 317 9.29 -6.93 -14.29
CA GLY A 317 8.23 -5.93 -14.27
C GLY A 317 8.48 -4.67 -13.40
N GLY A 318 9.69 -4.45 -12.88
CA GLY A 318 9.98 -3.31 -12.01
C GLY A 318 9.65 -1.92 -12.59
N ALA A 319 9.92 -1.68 -13.87
CA ALA A 319 9.69 -0.39 -14.53
C ALA A 319 8.38 -0.32 -15.35
N CYS A 320 7.86 -1.45 -15.80
CA CYS A 320 6.72 -1.54 -16.72
C CYS A 320 5.73 -2.61 -16.28
N SER A 321 4.43 -2.32 -16.38
CA SER A 321 3.37 -3.31 -16.35
C SER A 321 2.60 -3.21 -17.67
N SER A 322 2.44 -4.30 -18.40
CA SER A 322 1.69 -4.34 -19.66
C SER A 322 0.82 -5.59 -19.69
N PHE A 323 -0.48 -5.39 -19.90
CA PHE A 323 -1.49 -6.42 -19.82
C PHE A 323 -2.35 -6.42 -21.07
N ASP A 324 -2.33 -7.51 -21.82
CA ASP A 324 -3.31 -7.83 -22.87
C ASP A 324 -4.41 -8.67 -22.22
N PHE A 325 -5.53 -8.02 -21.88
CA PHE A 325 -6.63 -8.66 -21.18
C PHE A 325 -7.30 -9.80 -21.94
N GLY A 326 -7.18 -9.80 -23.28
CA GLY A 326 -7.68 -10.90 -24.10
C GLY A 326 -6.88 -12.20 -23.95
N ARG A 327 -5.72 -12.17 -23.29
CA ARG A 327 -4.85 -13.31 -23.05
C ARG A 327 -4.77 -13.73 -21.58
N LEU A 328 -5.33 -12.95 -20.68
CA LEU A 328 -5.28 -13.22 -19.25
C LEU A 328 -6.41 -14.18 -18.83
N ALA A 329 -6.06 -15.17 -18.02
CA ALA A 329 -7.03 -16.04 -17.34
C ALA A 329 -7.43 -15.46 -15.96
N GLU A 330 -6.52 -14.71 -15.32
CA GLU A 330 -6.67 -14.13 -13.99
C GLU A 330 -6.12 -12.71 -13.97
N PHE A 331 -6.58 -11.89 -13.01
CA PHE A 331 -6.04 -10.56 -12.83
C PHE A 331 -4.60 -10.60 -12.32
N PRO A 332 -3.70 -9.75 -12.88
CA PRO A 332 -2.34 -9.63 -12.38
C PRO A 332 -2.30 -9.19 -10.90
N LEU A 333 -1.33 -9.72 -10.15
CA LEU A 333 -1.23 -9.50 -8.70
C LEU A 333 -1.00 -8.03 -8.30
N ASP A 334 -0.44 -7.20 -9.19
CA ASP A 334 -0.23 -5.76 -8.95
C ASP A 334 -1.46 -4.89 -9.28
N MET A 335 -2.52 -5.48 -9.85
CA MET A 335 -3.80 -4.82 -10.04
C MET A 335 -4.69 -4.87 -8.80
N MET A 336 -5.38 -3.79 -8.56
CA MET A 336 -6.24 -3.61 -7.38
C MET A 336 -7.58 -3.00 -7.76
N PHE A 337 -8.62 -3.45 -7.09
CA PHE A 337 -9.94 -2.82 -7.11
C PHE A 337 -10.05 -1.82 -5.95
N LEU A 338 -10.68 -0.69 -6.17
CA LEU A 338 -11.06 0.20 -5.08
C LEU A 338 -12.27 -0.39 -4.36
N ARG A 339 -12.07 -0.85 -3.11
CA ARG A 339 -13.01 -1.65 -2.34
C ARG A 339 -13.31 -3.02 -2.97
N ASN A 340 -14.29 -3.74 -2.44
CA ASN A 340 -14.65 -5.03 -3.00
C ASN A 340 -15.40 -4.87 -4.32
N PRO A 341 -15.01 -5.57 -5.40
CA PRO A 341 -15.81 -5.66 -6.59
C PRO A 341 -17.08 -6.48 -6.33
N ALA A 342 -18.22 -6.07 -6.91
CA ALA A 342 -19.41 -6.89 -6.88
C ALA A 342 -19.31 -8.04 -7.92
N PRO A 343 -19.96 -9.18 -7.67
CA PRO A 343 -19.98 -10.26 -8.64
C PRO A 343 -20.49 -9.80 -10.01
N GLY A 344 -19.71 -10.07 -11.06
CA GLY A 344 -20.04 -9.70 -12.42
C GLY A 344 -19.62 -8.29 -12.87
N ASP A 345 -19.06 -7.46 -11.97
CA ASP A 345 -18.57 -6.12 -12.35
C ASP A 345 -17.37 -6.18 -13.28
N TYR A 346 -16.59 -7.26 -13.22
CA TYR A 346 -15.39 -7.43 -14.01
C TYR A 346 -15.32 -8.84 -14.57
N ALA A 347 -15.09 -8.96 -15.88
CA ALA A 347 -14.90 -10.23 -16.53
C ALA A 347 -13.76 -10.18 -17.55
N LEU A 348 -12.80 -11.08 -17.42
CA LEU A 348 -11.79 -11.34 -18.44
C LEU A 348 -12.39 -12.31 -19.46
N LYS A 349 -12.44 -11.88 -20.73
CA LYS A 349 -12.91 -12.74 -21.84
C LYS A 349 -11.74 -13.00 -22.78
N GLY A 350 -11.45 -14.27 -23.03
CA GLY A 350 -10.38 -14.67 -23.94
C GLY A 350 -10.73 -14.50 -25.40
N GLY A 351 -9.74 -14.16 -26.22
CA GLY A 351 -9.69 -14.29 -27.68
C GLY A 351 -10.76 -13.59 -28.51
N GLY A 352 -10.41 -13.31 -29.76
CA GLY A 352 -11.34 -12.80 -30.77
C GLY A 352 -11.76 -11.34 -30.62
N PRO A 353 -12.76 -10.89 -31.42
CA PRO A 353 -13.16 -9.47 -31.47
C PRO A 353 -13.74 -8.94 -30.15
N ASP A 354 -14.22 -9.82 -29.28
CA ASP A 354 -14.82 -9.50 -27.97
C ASP A 354 -13.89 -9.79 -26.80
N GLY A 355 -12.64 -10.22 -27.04
CA GLY A 355 -11.63 -10.47 -26.01
C GLY A 355 -11.25 -9.18 -25.28
N GLY A 356 -10.92 -9.29 -23.96
CA GLY A 356 -10.53 -8.16 -23.14
C GLY A 356 -11.17 -8.16 -21.75
N LEU A 357 -10.93 -7.09 -21.02
CA LEU A 357 -11.59 -6.80 -19.76
C LEU A 357 -12.93 -6.12 -20.00
N HIS A 358 -14.00 -6.76 -19.59
CA HIS A 358 -15.34 -6.18 -19.55
C HIS A 358 -15.60 -5.62 -18.16
N MET A 359 -15.73 -4.31 -18.06
CA MET A 359 -16.05 -3.59 -16.82
C MET A 359 -17.49 -3.08 -16.88
N ARG A 360 -18.31 -3.52 -15.96
CA ARG A 360 -19.67 -3.01 -15.80
C ARG A 360 -19.61 -1.53 -15.40
N LEU A 361 -20.53 -0.73 -15.91
CA LEU A 361 -20.66 0.65 -15.49
C LEU A 361 -21.10 0.70 -14.02
N GLY A 362 -20.23 1.16 -13.13
CA GLY A 362 -20.57 1.33 -11.73
C GLY A 362 -21.72 2.33 -11.53
N ARG A 363 -22.59 2.13 -10.55
CA ARG A 363 -23.67 3.09 -10.23
C ARG A 363 -23.10 4.40 -9.71
N GLY A 364 -22.07 4.30 -8.83
CA GLY A 364 -21.41 5.45 -8.23
C GLY A 364 -20.27 6.00 -9.10
N SER A 365 -19.94 7.26 -8.86
CA SER A 365 -18.75 7.92 -9.39
C SER A 365 -17.56 7.76 -8.42
N LEU A 366 -16.33 8.06 -8.91
CA LEU A 366 -15.13 8.11 -8.05
C LEU A 366 -15.23 9.16 -6.93
N ALA A 367 -16.12 10.14 -7.04
CA ALA A 367 -16.37 11.14 -5.99
C ALA A 367 -17.23 10.60 -4.83
N GLU A 368 -17.66 9.34 -4.89
CA GLU A 368 -18.54 8.72 -3.91
C GLU A 368 -17.86 7.55 -3.19
N LEU A 369 -18.40 7.19 -2.01
CA LEU A 369 -17.95 6.03 -1.25
C LEU A 369 -18.72 4.73 -1.60
N GLY A 370 -19.60 4.79 -2.60
CA GLY A 370 -20.40 3.65 -3.05
C GLY A 370 -19.65 2.63 -3.91
N GLU A 371 -20.43 1.84 -4.63
CA GLU A 371 -19.91 0.86 -5.60
C GLU A 371 -19.37 1.60 -6.82
N VAL A 372 -18.08 1.45 -7.08
CA VAL A 372 -17.39 2.08 -8.21
C VAL A 372 -16.63 1.02 -9.00
N SER A 373 -16.68 1.11 -10.32
CA SER A 373 -15.87 0.26 -11.20
C SER A 373 -14.54 0.96 -11.49
N PHE A 374 -13.52 0.62 -10.69
CA PHE A 374 -12.16 1.13 -10.83
C PHE A 374 -11.14 0.02 -10.56
N LEU A 375 -10.35 -0.33 -11.59
CA LEU A 375 -9.26 -1.30 -11.54
C LEU A 375 -7.96 -0.59 -11.87
N CYS A 376 -6.97 -0.63 -10.97
CA CYS A 376 -5.82 0.24 -11.01
C CYS A 376 -4.51 -0.44 -10.59
N VAL A 377 -3.41 0.24 -10.87
CA VAL A 377 -2.07 -0.04 -10.35
C VAL A 377 -1.57 1.16 -9.52
N ARG A 378 -0.58 0.94 -8.67
CA ARG A 378 0.09 2.01 -7.90
C ARG A 378 0.98 2.85 -8.81
N GLN A 379 1.01 4.16 -8.60
CA GLN A 379 2.08 5.01 -9.15
C GLN A 379 3.41 4.62 -8.47
N ARG A 380 4.44 4.31 -9.28
CA ARG A 380 5.76 3.86 -8.81
C ARG A 380 6.91 4.78 -9.24
N HIS A 381 6.66 5.70 -10.17
CA HIS A 381 7.64 6.59 -10.78
C HIS A 381 7.19 8.05 -10.68
N MET A 382 8.13 8.97 -10.55
CA MET A 382 7.85 10.41 -10.52
C MET A 382 7.39 10.93 -11.88
N SER A 383 7.86 10.29 -12.95
CA SER A 383 7.38 10.49 -14.31
C SER A 383 6.94 9.14 -14.89
N PHE A 384 5.80 9.11 -15.55
CA PHE A 384 5.24 7.87 -16.09
C PHE A 384 4.35 8.11 -17.30
N ARG A 385 4.02 7.03 -17.98
CA ARG A 385 2.98 6.96 -19.00
C ARG A 385 2.08 5.76 -18.74
N ALA A 386 0.76 6.00 -18.71
CA ALA A 386 -0.26 4.96 -18.64
C ALA A 386 -1.15 5.02 -19.86
N ARG A 387 -1.44 3.86 -20.46
CA ARG A 387 -2.27 3.73 -21.67
C ARG A 387 -3.29 2.63 -21.50
N ALA A 388 -4.46 2.81 -22.13
CA ALA A 388 -5.44 1.74 -22.27
C ALA A 388 -6.12 1.84 -23.64
N SER A 389 -6.44 0.69 -24.23
CA SER A 389 -7.38 0.64 -25.35
C SER A 389 -8.79 0.46 -24.81
N LEU A 390 -9.74 1.20 -25.38
CA LEU A 390 -11.12 1.26 -24.93
C LEU A 390 -12.08 1.10 -26.12
N ARG A 391 -13.04 0.19 -26.02
CA ARG A 391 -14.25 0.14 -26.84
C ARG A 391 -15.45 0.41 -25.96
N PHE A 392 -16.09 1.54 -26.19
CA PHE A 392 -17.25 1.99 -25.45
C PHE A 392 -18.13 2.89 -26.29
N ALA A 393 -19.43 2.62 -26.27
CA ALA A 393 -20.44 3.44 -26.91
C ALA A 393 -21.44 3.89 -25.82
N PRO A 394 -21.28 5.10 -25.25
CA PRO A 394 -22.24 5.63 -24.29
C PRO A 394 -23.59 5.86 -24.98
N GLU A 395 -24.69 5.46 -24.33
CA GLU A 395 -26.06 5.61 -24.88
C GLU A 395 -26.85 6.68 -24.14
N ALA A 396 -26.44 6.99 -22.90
CA ALA A 396 -27.07 8.01 -22.06
C ALA A 396 -26.04 9.01 -21.55
N GLU A 397 -26.50 10.24 -21.33
CA GLU A 397 -25.71 11.23 -20.59
C GLU A 397 -25.49 10.71 -19.14
N GLY A 398 -24.27 10.85 -18.66
CA GLY A 398 -23.83 10.25 -17.39
C GLY A 398 -22.98 9.00 -17.57
N GLU A 399 -23.21 8.20 -18.61
CA GLU A 399 -22.35 7.06 -18.90
C GLU A 399 -20.97 7.50 -19.35
N CYS A 400 -19.94 6.95 -18.73
CA CYS A 400 -18.56 7.23 -19.09
C CYS A 400 -17.64 6.04 -18.81
N ALA A 401 -16.56 5.95 -19.60
CA ALA A 401 -15.48 5.00 -19.35
C ALA A 401 -14.14 5.55 -19.85
N GLY A 402 -13.05 5.18 -19.20
CA GLY A 402 -11.71 5.61 -19.58
C GLY A 402 -10.67 5.35 -18.50
N LEU A 403 -9.75 6.29 -18.31
CA LEU A 403 -8.69 6.26 -17.31
C LEU A 403 -8.98 7.24 -16.17
N ALA A 404 -8.51 6.89 -14.97
CA ALA A 404 -8.49 7.81 -13.85
C ALA A 404 -7.12 7.80 -13.16
N VAL A 405 -6.74 8.96 -12.60
CA VAL A 405 -5.61 9.12 -11.69
C VAL A 405 -6.20 9.50 -10.34
N PHE A 406 -6.07 8.61 -9.37
CA PHE A 406 -6.88 8.64 -8.17
C PHE A 406 -6.02 8.61 -6.90
N GLN A 407 -6.29 9.52 -5.98
CA GLN A 407 -5.78 9.51 -4.63
C GLN A 407 -6.92 9.28 -3.61
N SER A 408 -8.05 9.96 -3.80
CA SER A 408 -9.25 9.76 -2.98
C SER A 408 -10.52 10.19 -3.72
N HIS A 409 -11.68 9.89 -3.13
CA HIS A 409 -12.98 10.35 -3.65
C HIS A 409 -13.06 11.88 -3.77
N ARG A 410 -12.25 12.62 -3.00
CA ARG A 410 -12.19 14.08 -3.02
C ARG A 410 -11.08 14.66 -3.91
N TYR A 411 -10.11 13.83 -4.33
CA TYR A 411 -8.94 14.28 -5.09
C TYR A 411 -8.57 13.25 -6.16
N HIS A 412 -8.99 13.51 -7.40
CA HIS A 412 -8.70 12.63 -8.53
C HIS A 412 -8.90 13.35 -9.87
N TYR A 413 -8.39 12.74 -10.94
CA TYR A 413 -8.66 13.09 -12.31
C TYR A 413 -9.40 11.95 -13.00
N GLN A 414 -10.36 12.30 -13.86
CA GLN A 414 -11.08 11.38 -14.74
C GLN A 414 -10.81 11.80 -16.19
N PHE A 415 -10.35 10.86 -17.01
CA PHE A 415 -10.19 11.04 -18.44
C PHE A 415 -11.06 10.00 -19.15
N THR A 416 -12.23 10.40 -19.60
CA THR A 416 -13.28 9.47 -20.02
C THR A 416 -13.87 9.82 -21.38
N LEU A 417 -14.31 8.79 -22.10
CA LEU A 417 -15.22 8.88 -23.20
C LEU A 417 -16.64 8.90 -22.64
N ALA A 418 -17.44 9.91 -23.02
CA ALA A 418 -18.80 10.13 -22.54
C ALA A 418 -19.70 10.63 -23.67
N LEU A 419 -21.02 10.69 -23.41
CA LEU A 419 -21.99 11.30 -24.29
C LEU A 419 -22.34 12.71 -23.81
N ARG A 420 -22.39 13.70 -24.71
CA ARG A 420 -22.84 15.05 -24.43
C ARG A 420 -23.58 15.64 -25.60
N GLY A 421 -24.85 16.00 -25.41
CA GLY A 421 -25.69 16.52 -26.47
C GLY A 421 -25.85 15.57 -27.68
N GLY A 422 -25.76 14.26 -27.47
CA GLY A 422 -25.80 13.24 -28.50
C GLY A 422 -24.45 12.98 -29.21
N GLU A 423 -23.37 13.68 -28.84
CA GLU A 423 -22.05 13.51 -29.44
C GLU A 423 -21.09 12.81 -28.45
N ARG A 424 -20.20 11.97 -28.99
CA ARG A 424 -19.14 11.32 -28.20
C ARG A 424 -18.01 12.31 -27.94
N VAL A 425 -17.72 12.55 -26.68
CA VAL A 425 -16.66 13.48 -26.27
C VAL A 425 -15.65 12.78 -25.35
N LEU A 426 -14.38 13.17 -25.50
CA LEU A 426 -13.33 12.89 -24.54
C LEU A 426 -13.28 14.03 -23.55
N ARG A 427 -13.44 13.71 -22.28
CA ARG A 427 -13.58 14.67 -21.20
C ARG A 427 -12.50 14.44 -20.15
N VAL A 428 -11.79 15.51 -19.78
CA VAL A 428 -10.91 15.54 -18.61
C VAL A 428 -11.61 16.33 -17.52
N ALA A 429 -11.86 15.68 -16.39
CA ALA A 429 -12.43 16.31 -15.21
C ALA A 429 -11.48 16.16 -14.01
N ARG A 430 -11.44 17.19 -13.17
CA ARG A 430 -10.69 17.24 -11.92
C ARG A 430 -11.66 17.29 -10.74
N CYS A 431 -11.48 16.40 -9.78
CA CYS A 431 -12.09 16.51 -8.48
C CYS A 431 -11.04 17.05 -7.49
N GLU A 432 -11.32 18.19 -6.88
CA GLU A 432 -10.45 18.83 -5.90
C GLU A 432 -11.28 19.27 -4.69
N GLY A 433 -10.92 18.78 -3.50
CA GLY A 433 -11.70 19.02 -2.29
C GLY A 433 -13.11 18.41 -2.29
N GLY A 434 -13.41 17.52 -3.27
CA GLY A 434 -14.74 16.93 -3.48
C GLY A 434 -15.58 17.66 -4.55
N GLU A 435 -15.07 18.75 -5.11
CA GLU A 435 -15.74 19.48 -6.19
C GLU A 435 -15.22 19.03 -7.56
N LEU A 436 -16.13 18.54 -8.41
CA LEU A 436 -15.80 18.08 -9.75
C LEU A 436 -15.91 19.23 -10.75
N SER A 437 -14.84 19.50 -11.51
CA SER A 437 -14.76 20.51 -12.53
C SER A 437 -14.24 19.93 -13.84
N VAL A 438 -14.82 20.34 -14.98
CA VAL A 438 -14.36 19.95 -16.30
C VAL A 438 -13.22 20.87 -16.72
N LEU A 439 -12.06 20.30 -17.04
CA LEU A 439 -10.88 21.04 -17.50
C LEU A 439 -10.86 21.17 -19.02
N ALA A 440 -11.26 20.11 -19.73
CA ALA A 440 -11.27 20.07 -21.17
C ALA A 440 -12.28 19.06 -21.71
N GLU A 441 -12.88 19.38 -22.84
CA GLU A 441 -13.68 18.46 -23.64
C GLU A 441 -13.24 18.55 -25.11
N ARG A 442 -13.24 17.40 -25.79
CA ARG A 442 -12.91 17.31 -27.20
C ARG A 442 -13.78 16.24 -27.86
N ALA A 443 -14.35 16.55 -29.04
CA ALA A 443 -15.06 15.56 -29.82
C ALA A 443 -14.17 14.35 -30.13
N CYS A 444 -14.67 13.15 -29.86
CA CYS A 444 -13.90 11.93 -30.08
C CYS A 444 -13.71 11.62 -31.55
N GLY A 445 -14.68 11.98 -32.39
CA GLY A 445 -14.68 11.61 -33.83
C GLY A 445 -14.73 10.09 -34.05
N GLY A 446 -14.60 9.68 -35.30
CA GLY A 446 -14.56 8.27 -35.70
C GLY A 446 -15.92 7.55 -35.65
N PRO A 447 -15.98 6.27 -36.10
CA PRO A 447 -17.20 5.49 -36.12
C PRO A 447 -17.70 5.20 -34.69
N GLY A 448 -19.03 5.22 -34.50
CA GLY A 448 -19.68 4.85 -33.25
C GLY A 448 -19.23 3.44 -32.79
N GLY A 449 -18.73 3.33 -31.57
CA GLY A 449 -18.26 2.05 -31.01
C GLY A 449 -16.86 1.60 -31.48
N GLY A 450 -16.13 2.39 -32.27
CA GLY A 450 -14.73 2.12 -32.62
C GLY A 450 -13.79 2.17 -31.39
N GLU A 451 -12.68 1.45 -31.49
CA GLU A 451 -11.64 1.47 -30.45
C GLU A 451 -10.95 2.83 -30.39
N VAL A 452 -10.67 3.28 -29.18
CA VAL A 452 -9.90 4.49 -28.89
C VAL A 452 -8.82 4.15 -27.85
N PHE A 453 -7.64 4.70 -28.05
CA PHE A 453 -6.53 4.56 -27.10
C PHE A 453 -6.44 5.84 -26.27
N LEU A 454 -6.43 5.66 -24.96
CA LEU A 454 -6.30 6.75 -23.99
C LEU A 454 -4.91 6.72 -23.38
N GLN A 455 -4.33 7.89 -23.14
CA GLN A 455 -3.03 8.05 -22.50
C GLN A 455 -3.11 9.12 -21.42
N VAL A 456 -2.57 8.77 -20.25
CA VAL A 456 -2.18 9.71 -19.19
C VAL A 456 -0.67 9.68 -19.08
N ALA A 457 -0.02 10.84 -19.12
CA ALA A 457 1.42 10.95 -18.88
C ALA A 457 1.68 11.98 -17.79
N ALA A 458 2.68 11.70 -16.96
CA ALA A 458 3.20 12.59 -15.92
C ALA A 458 4.66 12.94 -16.21
N GLU A 459 4.99 14.21 -16.15
CA GLU A 459 6.36 14.72 -16.08
C GLU A 459 6.49 15.46 -14.74
N GLY A 460 7.01 14.74 -13.72
CA GLY A 460 6.95 15.22 -12.35
C GLY A 460 5.51 15.53 -11.93
N GLN A 461 5.22 16.79 -11.57
CA GLN A 461 3.90 17.22 -11.10
C GLN A 461 2.98 17.74 -12.23
N ALA A 462 3.33 17.57 -13.50
CA ALA A 462 2.50 17.97 -14.63
C ALA A 462 1.86 16.75 -15.29
N LEU A 463 0.53 16.67 -15.28
CA LEU A 463 -0.24 15.62 -15.97
C LEU A 463 -0.67 16.10 -17.35
N SER A 464 -0.64 15.21 -18.32
CA SER A 464 -1.21 15.39 -19.65
C SER A 464 -2.09 14.21 -20.04
N PHE A 465 -3.13 14.50 -20.82
CA PHE A 465 -4.15 13.57 -21.25
C PHE A 465 -4.28 13.64 -22.77
N GLY A 466 -4.15 12.51 -23.42
CA GLY A 466 -4.19 12.40 -24.87
C GLY A 466 -4.93 11.15 -25.35
N PHE A 467 -5.38 11.17 -26.57
CA PHE A 467 -6.05 10.03 -27.18
C PHE A 467 -5.56 9.77 -28.61
N SER A 468 -5.80 8.55 -29.07
CA SER A 468 -5.45 8.11 -30.43
C SER A 468 -6.51 7.17 -30.96
N HIS A 469 -6.68 7.11 -32.28
CA HIS A 469 -7.51 6.11 -32.97
C HIS A 469 -6.70 4.92 -33.49
N ASP A 470 -5.37 5.02 -33.54
CA ASP A 470 -4.46 3.98 -34.04
C ASP A 470 -3.45 3.48 -33.02
N GLY A 471 -3.47 4.05 -31.78
CA GLY A 471 -2.54 3.73 -30.71
C GLY A 471 -1.11 4.26 -30.91
N ARG A 472 -0.84 5.04 -31.95
CA ARG A 472 0.50 5.53 -32.31
C ARG A 472 0.67 7.02 -32.05
N GLU A 473 -0.16 7.84 -32.66
CA GLU A 473 -0.12 9.30 -32.53
C GLU A 473 -1.23 9.76 -31.58
N PHE A 474 -0.84 10.38 -30.46
CA PHE A 474 -1.77 10.85 -29.44
C PHE A 474 -2.01 12.35 -29.55
N ALA A 475 -3.27 12.71 -29.83
CA ALA A 475 -3.72 14.09 -29.82
C ALA A 475 -4.05 14.52 -28.38
N GLN A 476 -3.44 15.61 -27.94
CA GLN A 476 -3.65 16.14 -26.59
C GLN A 476 -5.08 16.66 -26.41
N VAL A 477 -5.72 16.29 -25.29
CA VAL A 477 -7.01 16.81 -24.84
C VAL A 477 -6.80 17.86 -23.74
N CYS A 478 -5.93 17.57 -22.78
CA CYS A 478 -5.56 18.48 -21.71
C CYS A 478 -4.07 18.32 -21.38
N GLY A 479 -3.40 19.40 -21.04
CA GLY A 479 -1.99 19.39 -20.60
C GLY A 479 -1.78 20.25 -19.37
N ASN A 480 -0.65 20.03 -18.70
CA ASN A 480 -0.22 20.77 -17.51
C ASN A 480 -1.25 20.77 -16.35
N ALA A 481 -2.03 19.71 -16.20
CA ALA A 481 -2.88 19.54 -15.03
C ALA A 481 -2.02 19.23 -13.81
N ASP A 482 -2.38 19.83 -12.68
CA ASP A 482 -1.55 19.83 -11.47
C ASP A 482 -1.67 18.53 -10.67
N ALA A 483 -0.66 17.66 -10.73
CA ALA A 483 -0.63 16.40 -9.97
C ALA A 483 -0.43 16.59 -8.45
N ARG A 484 -0.07 17.78 -7.96
CA ARG A 484 0.14 18.05 -6.53
C ARG A 484 -1.11 17.80 -5.70
N ILE A 485 -2.30 17.97 -6.28
CA ILE A 485 -3.58 17.67 -5.62
C ILE A 485 -3.72 16.19 -5.24
N LEU A 486 -2.96 15.30 -5.91
CA LEU A 486 -2.96 13.85 -5.67
C LEU A 486 -1.95 13.43 -4.60
N SER A 487 -1.24 14.38 -4.02
CA SER A 487 -0.33 14.11 -2.91
C SER A 487 -1.10 14.05 -1.58
N PRO A 488 -0.75 13.13 -0.65
CA PRO A 488 -1.27 13.18 0.71
C PRO A 488 -0.97 14.49 1.44
N ASP A 489 0.00 15.29 0.96
CA ASP A 489 0.28 16.63 1.51
C ASP A 489 -0.84 17.64 1.20
N VAL A 490 -1.67 17.38 0.19
CA VAL A 490 -2.86 18.18 -0.17
C VAL A 490 -4.14 17.44 0.17
N ALA A 491 -4.23 16.20 -0.25
CA ALA A 491 -5.43 15.38 -0.13
C ALA A 491 -5.63 14.77 1.26
N GLY A 492 -4.56 14.71 2.06
CA GLY A 492 -4.54 13.96 3.31
C GLY A 492 -4.46 12.45 3.09
N GLY A 493 -4.63 11.70 4.18
CA GLY A 493 -4.66 10.23 4.17
C GLY A 493 -3.29 9.58 4.11
N PHE A 494 -3.29 8.27 3.85
CA PHE A 494 -2.13 7.39 4.01
C PHE A 494 -1.68 6.69 2.73
N VAL A 495 -2.46 6.83 1.63
CA VAL A 495 -2.19 6.16 0.35
C VAL A 495 -1.44 7.09 -0.62
N GLY A 496 -0.74 6.50 -1.57
CA GLY A 496 -0.24 7.19 -2.75
C GLY A 496 -1.26 7.20 -3.89
N THR A 497 -0.86 7.78 -5.01
CA THR A 497 -1.67 7.85 -6.22
C THR A 497 -1.78 6.48 -6.89
N THR A 498 -2.95 6.19 -7.46
CA THR A 498 -3.19 5.05 -8.35
C THR A 498 -3.66 5.50 -9.72
N ILE A 499 -3.39 4.68 -10.75
CA ILE A 499 -3.79 4.93 -12.12
C ILE A 499 -4.49 3.69 -12.65
N GLY A 500 -5.63 3.83 -13.30
CA GLY A 500 -6.33 2.67 -13.82
C GLY A 500 -7.55 2.98 -14.68
N MET A 501 -8.24 1.91 -15.03
CA MET A 501 -9.44 1.92 -15.82
C MET A 501 -10.66 2.21 -14.95
N TYR A 502 -11.54 3.03 -15.44
CA TYR A 502 -12.74 3.50 -14.77
C TYR A 502 -13.95 3.43 -15.69
N ALA A 503 -15.09 3.01 -15.14
CA ALA A 503 -16.37 3.00 -15.86
C ALA A 503 -17.52 3.33 -14.90
N SER A 504 -18.44 4.22 -15.31
CA SER A 504 -19.56 4.65 -14.46
C SER A 504 -20.77 5.08 -15.28
N ALA A 505 -21.94 4.87 -14.69
CA ALA A 505 -23.21 5.44 -15.13
C ALA A 505 -23.56 6.74 -14.38
N ASN A 506 -22.74 7.19 -13.41
CA ASN A 506 -22.95 8.41 -12.63
C ASN A 506 -24.36 8.55 -12.04
N GLY A 507 -24.85 7.50 -11.41
CA GLY A 507 -26.15 7.47 -10.74
C GLY A 507 -27.32 7.02 -11.64
N ALA A 508 -27.13 6.88 -12.94
CA ALA A 508 -28.15 6.34 -13.83
C ALA A 508 -28.23 4.80 -13.72
N GLU A 509 -29.37 4.23 -14.11
CA GLU A 509 -29.49 2.78 -14.24
C GLU A 509 -28.78 2.33 -15.53
N ALA A 510 -27.62 1.71 -15.38
CA ALA A 510 -26.84 1.21 -16.51
C ALA A 510 -27.24 -0.21 -16.95
N GLY A 511 -28.10 -0.89 -16.23
CA GLY A 511 -28.44 -2.29 -16.50
C GLY A 511 -27.18 -3.17 -16.53
N ASP A 512 -27.03 -3.95 -17.60
CA ASP A 512 -25.88 -4.84 -17.83
C ASP A 512 -24.87 -4.25 -18.83
N ARG A 513 -24.68 -2.92 -18.80
CA ARG A 513 -23.79 -2.23 -19.72
C ARG A 513 -22.34 -2.28 -19.25
N HIS A 514 -21.45 -2.51 -20.21
CA HIS A 514 -20.02 -2.67 -19.97
C HIS A 514 -19.19 -1.77 -20.87
N ALA A 515 -18.09 -1.27 -20.33
CA ALA A 515 -16.96 -0.79 -21.12
C ALA A 515 -15.96 -1.94 -21.33
N ARG A 516 -15.33 -2.02 -22.50
CA ARG A 516 -14.34 -3.04 -22.80
C ARG A 516 -12.96 -2.43 -22.97
N PHE A 517 -12.01 -2.92 -22.21
CA PHE A 517 -10.59 -2.59 -22.33
C PHE A 517 -9.83 -3.79 -22.93
N GLY A 518 -9.09 -3.56 -24.03
CA GLY A 518 -8.28 -4.59 -24.66
C GLY A 518 -6.93 -4.74 -23.97
N GLU A 519 -6.29 -3.62 -23.67
CA GLU A 519 -4.98 -3.57 -23.04
C GLU A 519 -4.87 -2.43 -22.03
N PHE A 520 -3.95 -2.59 -21.08
CA PHE A 520 -3.48 -1.53 -20.20
C PHE A 520 -1.97 -1.65 -20.04
N ALA A 521 -1.28 -0.53 -20.14
CA ALA A 521 0.16 -0.46 -19.93
C ALA A 521 0.52 0.72 -19.01
N TYR A 522 1.44 0.50 -18.09
CA TYR A 522 2.06 1.50 -17.24
C TYR A 522 3.58 1.43 -17.40
N GLU A 523 4.21 2.50 -17.78
CA GLU A 523 5.65 2.62 -18.03
C GLU A 523 6.20 3.78 -17.21
N GLY A 524 7.24 3.52 -16.40
CA GLY A 524 8.04 4.56 -15.76
C GLY A 524 8.93 5.24 -16.80
N ALA A 525 9.04 6.56 -16.70
CA ALA A 525 10.02 7.35 -17.41
C ALA A 525 10.99 7.91 -16.35
N GLU A 526 12.21 7.39 -16.32
CA GLU A 526 13.33 7.89 -15.50
C GLU A 526 14.27 8.75 -16.34
#